data_a87c3f8718e13cb054eddb54a0779cbf
#
_entry.id   a87c3f8718e13cb054eddb54a0779cbf
#
_cell.length_a   1.000
_cell.length_b   1.000
_cell.length_c   1.000
_cell.angle_alpha   90.00
_cell.angle_beta   90.00
_cell.angle_gamma   90.00
#
_symmetry.space_group_name_H-M   'P 1'
#
loop_
_entity.id
_entity.type
_entity.pdbx_description
1 polymer ?
#
loop_
_entity_poly.entity_id
_entity_poly.type
_entity_poly.pdbx_seq_one_letter_code
_entity_poly.pdbx_strand_id
1 'polypeptide(L)'
;MIGGRGTAFVIDVDGKRVLFDTGLRDRYLTHNLDCLAIDPDSIDIIVISQAHPDNARGLNGLLKVRTKPVVVYAPAGAFNGKPGMFSRSFGLSDEARDMLIMNELSGTSWTEITPRITLTPMFSNSKGYRESFLIVEGEAMAIISGRGVSGPEDVLTEVEAHFGKKPRAFIGSIYLEKMKKPVADMYAASFTNHNITDLYLNHCTSREGMTNLRINLGLKGVNDFYVGMSYEV
;
A
#
# COMPACT_ATOMS: atom_id res chain seq x y z
N MET A 1 6.97 15.69 -10.60
CA MET A 1 6.12 14.62 -10.04
C MET A 1 4.78 15.19 -9.58
N ILE A 2 3.72 14.39 -9.64
CA ILE A 2 2.35 14.81 -9.31
C ILE A 2 1.89 14.04 -8.07
N GLY A 3 1.58 14.76 -6.98
CA GLY A 3 0.91 14.21 -5.81
C GLY A 3 -0.60 14.14 -6.05
N GLY A 4 -1.26 13.13 -5.48
CA GLY A 4 -2.69 12.92 -5.62
C GLY A 4 -3.22 11.98 -4.56
N ARG A 5 -4.53 11.66 -4.64
CA ARG A 5 -5.10 10.58 -3.82
C ARG A 5 -4.62 9.24 -4.35
N GLY A 6 -4.46 8.29 -3.43
CA GLY A 6 -3.97 6.96 -3.72
C GLY A 6 -2.50 6.78 -3.40
N THR A 7 -2.11 5.53 -3.25
CA THR A 7 -0.73 5.12 -2.96
C THR A 7 -0.16 4.33 -4.11
N ALA A 8 1.14 4.45 -4.32
CA ALA A 8 1.93 3.59 -5.19
C ALA A 8 3.37 3.59 -4.65
N PHE A 9 3.91 2.43 -4.37
CA PHE A 9 5.29 2.25 -3.89
C PHE A 9 6.05 1.35 -4.87
N VAL A 10 7.20 1.80 -5.31
CA VAL A 10 8.17 0.96 -6.02
C VAL A 10 9.17 0.44 -4.99
N ILE A 11 9.35 -0.87 -4.96
CA ILE A 11 10.20 -1.57 -3.99
C ILE A 11 11.20 -2.42 -4.78
N ASP A 12 12.48 -2.13 -4.61
CA ASP A 12 13.58 -2.89 -5.22
C ASP A 12 14.17 -3.81 -4.15
N VAL A 13 14.00 -5.13 -4.31
CA VAL A 13 14.48 -6.14 -3.38
C VAL A 13 14.70 -7.48 -4.11
N ASP A 14 15.69 -8.26 -3.69
CA ASP A 14 16.02 -9.58 -4.25
C ASP A 14 16.25 -9.57 -5.78
N GLY A 15 16.71 -8.46 -6.34
CA GLY A 15 16.86 -8.27 -7.78
C GLY A 15 15.53 -8.16 -8.53
N LYS A 16 14.43 -7.95 -7.82
CA LYS A 16 13.07 -7.75 -8.34
C LYS A 16 12.57 -6.35 -8.03
N ARG A 17 11.80 -5.81 -8.94
CA ARG A 17 11.06 -4.56 -8.77
C ARG A 17 9.57 -4.84 -8.59
N VAL A 18 9.06 -4.55 -7.40
CA VAL A 18 7.67 -4.75 -7.02
C VAL A 18 6.96 -3.39 -6.96
N LEU A 19 5.83 -3.27 -7.63
CA LEU A 19 4.94 -2.12 -7.50
C LEU A 19 3.79 -2.51 -6.56
N PHE A 20 3.73 -1.89 -5.39
CA PHE A 20 2.63 -2.06 -4.44
C PHE A 20 1.64 -0.91 -4.61
N ASP A 21 0.42 -1.25 -5.01
CA ASP A 21 -0.64 -0.34 -5.46
C ASP A 21 -0.27 0.54 -6.67
N THR A 22 -1.26 1.20 -7.26
CA THR A 22 -1.09 1.97 -8.50
C THR A 22 -1.69 3.38 -8.44
N GLY A 23 -2.26 3.75 -7.29
CA GLY A 23 -2.89 5.04 -7.11
C GLY A 23 -4.22 5.20 -7.84
N LEU A 24 -4.81 6.40 -7.71
CA LEU A 24 -6.14 6.73 -8.22
C LEU A 24 -6.15 7.08 -9.74
N ARG A 25 -5.03 7.56 -10.28
CA ARG A 25 -4.97 8.12 -11.64
C ARG A 25 -3.84 7.51 -12.43
N ASP A 26 -4.18 6.90 -13.55
CA ASP A 26 -3.25 6.31 -14.50
C ASP A 26 -2.16 7.27 -14.94
N ARG A 27 -2.51 8.48 -15.40
CA ARG A 27 -1.54 9.49 -15.84
C ARG A 27 -0.63 10.02 -14.72
N TYR A 28 -1.01 9.90 -13.43
CA TYR A 28 -0.13 10.32 -12.33
C TYR A 28 0.96 9.28 -12.10
N LEU A 29 0.58 8.00 -12.11
CA LEU A 29 1.53 6.91 -11.98
C LEU A 29 2.56 6.94 -13.12
N THR A 30 2.11 6.93 -14.36
CA THR A 30 3.01 6.90 -15.54
C THR A 30 3.93 8.12 -15.60
N HIS A 31 3.40 9.32 -15.33
CA HIS A 31 4.21 10.54 -15.26
C HIS A 31 5.25 10.48 -14.13
N ASN A 32 4.89 9.95 -12.95
CA ASN A 32 5.82 9.87 -11.84
C ASN A 32 6.92 8.82 -12.07
N LEU A 33 6.59 7.68 -12.68
CA LEU A 33 7.59 6.70 -13.12
C LEU A 33 8.58 7.31 -14.12
N ASP A 34 8.08 8.07 -15.10
CA ASP A 34 8.91 8.80 -16.07
C ASP A 34 9.84 9.81 -15.36
N CYS A 35 9.31 10.64 -14.45
CA CYS A 35 10.12 11.56 -13.66
C CYS A 35 11.21 10.89 -12.81
N LEU A 36 11.00 9.65 -12.40
CA LEU A 36 11.94 8.85 -11.63
C LEU A 36 12.86 8.00 -12.53
N ALA A 37 12.73 8.13 -13.85
CA ALA A 37 13.43 7.30 -14.83
C ALA A 37 13.24 5.78 -14.60
N ILE A 38 12.04 5.40 -14.15
CA ILE A 38 11.65 4.00 -13.97
C ILE A 38 10.92 3.53 -15.22
N ASP A 39 11.55 2.61 -15.97
CA ASP A 39 10.92 1.95 -17.09
C ASP A 39 9.71 1.12 -16.59
N PRO A 40 8.49 1.33 -17.10
CA PRO A 40 7.33 0.50 -16.79
C PRO A 40 7.58 -0.99 -17.00
N ASP A 41 8.33 -1.39 -18.01
CA ASP A 41 8.68 -2.79 -18.28
C ASP A 41 9.71 -3.39 -17.32
N SER A 42 10.35 -2.57 -16.47
CA SER A 42 11.24 -3.01 -15.40
C SER A 42 10.49 -3.49 -14.15
N ILE A 43 9.17 -3.25 -14.06
CA ILE A 43 8.35 -3.73 -12.95
C ILE A 43 8.07 -5.22 -13.18
N ASP A 44 8.61 -6.08 -12.30
CA ASP A 44 8.45 -7.53 -12.37
C ASP A 44 7.10 -8.01 -11.83
N ILE A 45 6.65 -7.39 -10.73
CA ILE A 45 5.47 -7.82 -9.99
C ILE A 45 4.65 -6.60 -9.58
N ILE A 46 3.33 -6.71 -9.67
CA ILE A 46 2.39 -5.72 -9.14
C ILE A 46 1.57 -6.40 -8.03
N VAL A 47 1.42 -5.72 -6.91
CA VAL A 47 0.60 -6.16 -5.78
C VAL A 47 -0.48 -5.11 -5.53
N ILE A 48 -1.75 -5.51 -5.54
CA ILE A 48 -2.89 -4.65 -5.21
C ILE A 48 -3.38 -5.01 -3.81
N SER A 49 -3.25 -4.08 -2.88
CA SER A 49 -3.59 -4.28 -1.47
C SER A 49 -5.09 -4.51 -1.24
N GLN A 50 -5.93 -3.84 -2.01
CA GLN A 50 -7.38 -3.92 -1.92
C GLN A 50 -8.08 -3.54 -3.23
N ALA A 51 -9.31 -4.04 -3.42
CA ALA A 51 -10.17 -3.73 -4.56
C ALA A 51 -10.78 -2.32 -4.44
N HIS A 52 -9.96 -1.27 -4.36
CA HIS A 52 -10.40 0.11 -4.23
C HIS A 52 -9.76 1.00 -5.30
N PRO A 53 -10.51 1.98 -5.89
CA PRO A 53 -9.98 2.84 -6.94
C PRO A 53 -8.70 3.60 -6.57
N ASP A 54 -8.55 4.02 -5.31
CA ASP A 54 -7.36 4.75 -4.85
C ASP A 54 -6.09 3.88 -4.88
N ASN A 55 -6.24 2.54 -4.92
CA ASN A 55 -5.15 1.58 -4.92
C ASN A 55 -4.91 0.94 -6.31
N ALA A 56 -5.95 0.79 -7.12
CA ALA A 56 -5.88 -0.05 -8.32
C ALA A 56 -6.08 0.68 -9.65
N ARG A 57 -6.64 1.90 -9.66
CA ARG A 57 -7.10 2.54 -10.92
C ARG A 57 -5.95 2.95 -11.83
N GLY A 58 -4.77 3.29 -11.29
CA GLY A 58 -3.59 3.60 -12.09
C GLY A 58 -3.06 2.44 -12.94
N LEU A 59 -3.48 1.21 -12.66
CA LEU A 59 -3.06 0.01 -13.38
C LEU A 59 -3.37 0.08 -14.88
N ASN A 60 -4.55 0.59 -15.27
CA ASN A 60 -4.91 0.73 -16.68
C ASN A 60 -3.90 1.58 -17.49
N GLY A 61 -3.45 2.69 -16.92
CA GLY A 61 -2.46 3.55 -17.56
C GLY A 61 -1.09 2.90 -17.65
N LEU A 62 -0.68 2.18 -16.59
CA LEU A 62 0.57 1.43 -16.57
C LEU A 62 0.58 0.34 -17.66
N LEU A 63 -0.49 -0.45 -17.75
CA LEU A 63 -0.57 -1.54 -18.74
C LEU A 63 -0.56 -1.05 -20.19
N LYS A 64 -1.08 0.16 -20.46
CA LYS A 64 -1.05 0.75 -21.80
C LYS A 64 0.34 1.15 -22.29
N VAL A 65 1.26 1.41 -21.38
CA VAL A 65 2.64 1.83 -21.72
C VAL A 65 3.64 0.68 -21.60
N ARG A 66 3.22 -0.47 -21.09
CA ARG A 66 4.01 -1.69 -21.05
C ARG A 66 3.97 -2.43 -22.38
N THR A 67 5.05 -3.13 -22.66
CA THR A 67 5.17 -4.02 -23.84
C THR A 67 5.19 -5.50 -23.46
N LYS A 68 5.33 -5.82 -22.15
CA LYS A 68 5.45 -7.19 -21.63
C LYS A 68 4.35 -7.47 -20.60
N PRO A 69 3.82 -8.71 -20.57
CA PRO A 69 2.96 -9.16 -19.48
C PRO A 69 3.64 -9.00 -18.11
N VAL A 70 2.84 -8.86 -17.06
CA VAL A 70 3.31 -8.68 -15.70
C VAL A 70 2.55 -9.58 -14.73
N VAL A 71 3.27 -10.11 -13.73
CA VAL A 71 2.67 -10.88 -12.63
C VAL A 71 1.92 -9.93 -11.72
N VAL A 72 0.65 -10.24 -11.40
CA VAL A 72 -0.19 -9.43 -10.53
C VAL A 72 -0.79 -10.27 -9.43
N TYR A 73 -0.59 -9.84 -8.18
CA TYR A 73 -1.28 -10.35 -7.02
C TYR A 73 -2.39 -9.37 -6.63
N ALA A 74 -3.62 -9.84 -6.57
CA ALA A 74 -4.76 -8.98 -6.24
C ALA A 74 -5.87 -9.78 -5.54
N PRO A 75 -6.69 -9.12 -4.71
CA PRO A 75 -7.87 -9.75 -4.14
C PRO A 75 -8.78 -10.33 -5.22
N ALA A 76 -9.40 -11.49 -4.95
CA ALA A 76 -10.35 -12.13 -5.86
C ALA A 76 -11.44 -11.12 -6.29
N GLY A 77 -11.67 -11.03 -7.59
CA GLY A 77 -12.64 -10.12 -8.17
C GLY A 77 -12.27 -8.62 -8.16
N ALA A 78 -11.03 -8.26 -7.81
CA ALA A 78 -10.59 -6.86 -7.73
C ALA A 78 -10.83 -6.06 -9.01
N PHE A 79 -10.82 -6.71 -10.17
CA PHE A 79 -10.94 -6.08 -11.48
C PHE A 79 -12.29 -6.36 -12.18
N ASN A 80 -13.29 -6.91 -11.47
CA ASN A 80 -14.60 -7.25 -12.04
C ASN A 80 -15.56 -6.06 -12.15
N GLY A 81 -15.12 -4.87 -11.77
CA GLY A 81 -15.89 -3.64 -11.93
C GLY A 81 -15.98 -3.19 -13.39
N LYS A 82 -16.90 -2.25 -13.66
CA LYS A 82 -17.00 -1.62 -14.99
C LYS A 82 -15.85 -0.61 -15.18
N PRO A 83 -15.17 -0.61 -16.33
CA PRO A 83 -14.25 0.47 -16.67
C PRO A 83 -14.99 1.82 -16.67
N GLY A 84 -14.40 2.85 -16.05
CA GLY A 84 -14.98 4.19 -16.06
C GLY A 84 -14.50 5.10 -14.93
N MET A 85 -14.39 6.39 -15.22
CA MET A 85 -13.84 7.38 -14.30
C MET A 85 -14.74 7.64 -13.08
N PHE A 86 -16.06 7.39 -13.20
CA PHE A 86 -17.05 7.64 -12.15
C PHE A 86 -17.54 6.37 -11.45
N SER A 87 -17.02 5.19 -11.83
CA SER A 87 -17.37 3.94 -11.18
C SER A 87 -16.76 3.86 -9.78
N ARG A 88 -17.55 3.40 -8.80
CA ARG A 88 -17.05 3.05 -7.46
C ARG A 88 -16.27 1.73 -7.45
N SER A 89 -16.45 0.91 -8.48
CA SER A 89 -15.68 -0.31 -8.72
C SER A 89 -14.65 -0.06 -9.82
N PHE A 90 -13.55 -0.78 -9.76
CA PHE A 90 -12.49 -0.72 -10.76
C PHE A 90 -12.60 -1.90 -11.71
N GLY A 91 -12.48 -1.66 -13.00
CA GLY A 91 -12.44 -2.68 -14.04
C GLY A 91 -11.34 -2.41 -15.04
N LEU A 92 -10.80 -3.49 -15.60
CA LEU A 92 -9.81 -3.46 -16.68
C LEU A 92 -10.49 -3.66 -18.03
N SER A 93 -9.94 -3.05 -19.09
CA SER A 93 -10.29 -3.41 -20.46
C SER A 93 -9.79 -4.82 -20.80
N ASP A 94 -10.32 -5.42 -21.86
CA ASP A 94 -9.92 -6.78 -22.26
C ASP A 94 -8.44 -6.80 -22.66
N GLU A 95 -7.97 -5.81 -23.40
CA GLU A 95 -6.55 -5.69 -23.79
C GLU A 95 -5.62 -5.55 -22.55
N ALA A 96 -6.09 -4.85 -21.50
CA ALA A 96 -5.34 -4.74 -20.26
C ALA A 96 -5.29 -6.08 -19.50
N ARG A 97 -6.36 -6.88 -19.58
CA ARG A 97 -6.39 -8.21 -18.96
C ARG A 97 -5.40 -9.18 -19.60
N ASP A 98 -5.21 -9.10 -20.90
CA ASP A 98 -4.26 -9.96 -21.64
C ASP A 98 -2.80 -9.70 -21.23
N MET A 99 -2.53 -8.53 -20.63
CA MET A 99 -1.22 -8.18 -20.09
C MET A 99 -0.96 -8.70 -18.67
N LEU A 100 -1.91 -9.41 -18.06
CA LEU A 100 -1.80 -9.86 -16.67
C LEU A 100 -1.56 -11.36 -16.56
N ILE A 101 -0.57 -11.71 -15.73
CA ILE A 101 -0.43 -13.07 -15.18
C ILE A 101 -0.99 -13.02 -13.76
N MET A 102 -2.28 -13.35 -13.62
CA MET A 102 -3.04 -13.15 -12.39
C MET A 102 -2.79 -14.22 -11.33
N ASN A 103 -2.51 -13.78 -10.12
CA ASN A 103 -2.55 -14.57 -8.90
C ASN A 103 -3.63 -13.98 -7.97
N GLU A 104 -4.77 -14.64 -7.90
CA GLU A 104 -5.84 -14.23 -7.01
C GLU A 104 -5.52 -14.58 -5.56
N LEU A 105 -5.63 -13.57 -4.69
CA LEU A 105 -5.40 -13.72 -3.26
C LEU A 105 -6.70 -14.18 -2.58
N SER A 106 -6.63 -15.29 -1.85
CA SER A 106 -7.75 -15.77 -1.00
C SER A 106 -8.07 -14.78 0.12
N GLY A 107 -7.04 -14.04 0.57
CA GLY A 107 -7.14 -13.11 1.68
C GLY A 107 -7.20 -13.78 3.06
N THR A 108 -6.95 -15.09 3.15
CA THR A 108 -6.99 -15.85 4.40
C THR A 108 -5.62 -16.36 4.86
N SER A 109 -4.61 -16.22 4.00
CA SER A 109 -3.26 -16.75 4.25
C SER A 109 -2.20 -15.71 3.91
N TRP A 110 -1.06 -15.87 4.56
CA TRP A 110 0.18 -15.19 4.18
C TRP A 110 0.61 -15.65 2.78
N THR A 111 1.15 -14.73 1.99
CA THR A 111 1.61 -15.03 0.62
C THR A 111 3.00 -14.46 0.42
N GLU A 112 3.98 -15.33 0.25
CA GLU A 112 5.35 -14.93 -0.13
C GLU A 112 5.35 -14.44 -1.59
N ILE A 113 5.83 -13.23 -1.80
CA ILE A 113 6.00 -12.61 -3.13
C ILE A 113 7.43 -12.78 -3.61
N THR A 114 8.40 -12.54 -2.73
CA THR A 114 9.83 -12.84 -2.87
C THR A 114 10.37 -13.31 -1.52
N PRO A 115 11.60 -13.83 -1.41
CA PRO A 115 12.17 -14.24 -0.12
C PRO A 115 12.12 -13.17 0.99
N ARG A 116 12.07 -11.89 0.63
CA ARG A 116 12.02 -10.77 1.58
C ARG A 116 10.76 -9.90 1.47
N ILE A 117 9.79 -10.30 0.65
CA ILE A 117 8.49 -9.63 0.56
C ILE A 117 7.37 -10.63 0.79
N THR A 118 6.58 -10.37 1.82
CA THR A 118 5.42 -11.19 2.18
C THR A 118 4.17 -10.31 2.27
N LEU A 119 3.05 -10.81 1.75
CA LEU A 119 1.75 -10.16 1.87
C LEU A 119 0.96 -10.80 3.01
N THR A 120 0.36 -9.98 3.85
CA THR A 120 -0.46 -10.46 4.98
C THR A 120 -1.78 -11.06 4.51
N PRO A 121 -2.47 -11.87 5.33
CA PRO A 121 -3.90 -12.07 5.20
C PRO A 121 -4.63 -10.73 5.14
N MET A 122 -5.87 -10.71 4.62
CA MET A 122 -6.66 -9.48 4.58
C MET A 122 -7.24 -9.15 5.95
N PHE A 123 -6.92 -7.97 6.42
CA PHE A 123 -7.57 -7.34 7.58
C PHE A 123 -8.82 -6.60 7.14
N SER A 124 -9.83 -6.54 8.00
CA SER A 124 -11.09 -5.87 7.70
C SER A 124 -11.50 -4.90 8.83
N ASN A 125 -12.24 -3.88 8.47
CA ASN A 125 -12.87 -2.99 9.45
C ASN A 125 -14.39 -3.25 9.58
N SER A 126 -15.03 -2.57 10.53
CA SER A 126 -16.46 -2.66 10.78
C SER A 126 -17.36 -2.24 9.60
N LYS A 127 -16.79 -1.55 8.59
CA LYS A 127 -17.49 -1.12 7.36
C LYS A 127 -17.33 -2.14 6.22
N GLY A 128 -16.64 -3.25 6.44
CA GLY A 128 -16.40 -4.30 5.46
C GLY A 128 -15.31 -3.98 4.43
N TYR A 129 -14.53 -2.91 4.61
CA TYR A 129 -13.31 -2.72 3.82
C TYR A 129 -12.27 -3.74 4.23
N ARG A 130 -11.57 -4.30 3.23
CA ARG A 130 -10.55 -5.32 3.43
C ARG A 130 -9.26 -4.92 2.73
N GLU A 131 -8.12 -5.17 3.36
CA GLU A 131 -6.81 -4.82 2.84
C GLU A 131 -5.75 -5.80 3.32
N SER A 132 -4.79 -6.13 2.45
CA SER A 132 -3.53 -6.78 2.82
C SER A 132 -2.40 -5.77 2.90
N PHE A 133 -1.49 -5.97 3.82
CA PHE A 133 -0.29 -5.15 4.00
C PHE A 133 0.91 -5.88 3.42
N LEU A 134 1.87 -5.13 2.91
CA LEU A 134 3.11 -5.68 2.42
C LEU A 134 4.18 -5.59 3.50
N ILE A 135 4.83 -6.70 3.78
CA ILE A 135 5.96 -6.78 4.71
C ILE A 135 7.23 -6.86 3.89
N VAL A 136 8.17 -5.97 4.18
CA VAL A 136 9.49 -5.96 3.55
C VAL A 136 10.55 -6.21 4.62
N GLU A 137 11.39 -7.22 4.40
CA GLU A 137 12.46 -7.61 5.29
C GLU A 137 13.80 -7.18 4.71
N GLY A 138 14.55 -6.35 5.44
CA GLY A 138 15.91 -5.89 5.16
C GLY A 138 16.79 -5.99 6.40
N GLU A 139 17.60 -4.98 6.67
CA GLU A 139 18.30 -4.84 7.96
C GLU A 139 17.29 -4.64 9.10
N ALA A 140 16.14 -4.09 8.77
CA ALA A 140 14.98 -4.00 9.63
C ALA A 140 13.75 -4.55 8.89
N MET A 141 12.61 -4.60 9.55
CA MET A 141 11.35 -4.98 8.94
C MET A 141 10.43 -3.75 8.82
N ALA A 142 9.83 -3.57 7.67
CA ALA A 142 8.86 -2.52 7.41
C ALA A 142 7.50 -3.09 7.01
N ILE A 143 6.44 -2.44 7.50
CA ILE A 143 5.05 -2.69 7.06
C ILE A 143 4.67 -1.57 6.08
N ILE A 144 4.21 -1.92 4.90
CA ILE A 144 3.71 -0.98 3.91
C ILE A 144 2.21 -1.12 3.78
N SER A 145 1.51 -0.01 3.95
CA SER A 145 0.06 0.10 3.94
C SER A 145 -0.43 0.91 2.74
N GLY A 146 -1.39 0.37 2.00
CA GLY A 146 -2.05 1.10 0.93
C GLY A 146 -3.04 2.14 1.47
N ARG A 147 -3.84 1.76 2.48
CA ARG A 147 -4.88 2.63 3.06
C ARG A 147 -5.03 2.52 4.58
N GLY A 148 -4.66 1.39 5.18
CA GLY A 148 -4.70 1.17 6.63
C GLY A 148 -6.10 1.11 7.20
N VAL A 149 -7.00 0.39 6.52
CA VAL A 149 -8.45 0.40 6.84
C VAL A 149 -8.80 -0.27 8.17
N SER A 150 -7.98 -1.23 8.64
CA SER A 150 -8.19 -1.95 9.91
C SER A 150 -7.65 -1.23 11.13
N GLY A 151 -6.80 -0.20 10.92
CA GLY A 151 -5.98 0.37 11.98
C GLY A 151 -4.69 -0.43 12.20
N PRO A 152 -3.77 0.06 13.05
CA PRO A 152 -2.43 -0.54 13.20
C PRO A 152 -2.37 -1.74 14.15
N GLU A 153 -3.21 -1.82 15.20
CA GLU A 153 -3.05 -2.78 16.29
C GLU A 153 -3.07 -4.24 15.83
N ASP A 154 -4.14 -4.63 15.12
CA ASP A 154 -4.30 -6.02 14.66
C ASP A 154 -3.18 -6.43 13.70
N VAL A 155 -2.78 -5.51 12.82
CA VAL A 155 -1.72 -5.75 11.83
C VAL A 155 -0.37 -5.92 12.52
N LEU A 156 -0.02 -5.05 13.46
CA LEU A 156 1.24 -5.11 14.19
C LEU A 156 1.33 -6.40 15.01
N THR A 157 0.25 -6.74 15.72
CA THR A 157 0.17 -7.98 16.52
C THR A 157 0.36 -9.23 15.64
N GLU A 158 -0.34 -9.29 14.51
CA GLU A 158 -0.27 -10.45 13.61
C GLU A 158 1.09 -10.58 12.93
N VAL A 159 1.70 -9.45 12.52
CA VAL A 159 3.05 -9.43 11.95
C VAL A 159 4.09 -9.90 12.97
N GLU A 160 4.04 -9.40 14.19
CA GLU A 160 4.96 -9.86 15.26
C GLU A 160 4.80 -11.35 15.55
N ALA A 161 3.55 -11.84 15.59
CA ALA A 161 3.29 -13.26 15.83
C ALA A 161 3.83 -14.14 14.69
N HIS A 162 3.68 -13.72 13.44
CA HIS A 162 4.12 -14.49 12.28
C HIS A 162 5.63 -14.53 12.12
N PHE A 163 6.32 -13.39 12.28
CA PHE A 163 7.76 -13.28 12.05
C PHE A 163 8.60 -13.50 13.31
N GLY A 164 8.01 -13.52 14.50
CA GLY A 164 8.73 -13.61 15.77
C GLY A 164 9.62 -12.40 16.07
N LYS A 165 9.44 -11.28 15.36
CA LYS A 165 10.22 -10.05 15.51
C LYS A 165 9.34 -8.81 15.27
N LYS A 166 9.74 -7.68 15.88
CA LYS A 166 9.02 -6.42 15.76
C LYS A 166 9.39 -5.68 14.48
N PRO A 167 8.41 -5.11 13.75
CA PRO A 167 8.70 -4.17 12.67
C PRO A 167 9.26 -2.86 13.23
N ARG A 168 10.21 -2.25 12.53
CA ARG A 168 10.75 -0.93 12.88
C ARG A 168 9.94 0.18 12.23
N ALA A 169 9.50 -0.03 11.00
CA ALA A 169 8.84 0.99 10.19
C ALA A 169 7.39 0.63 9.87
N PHE A 170 6.53 1.66 9.85
CA PHE A 170 5.20 1.62 9.25
C PHE A 170 5.08 2.76 8.25
N ILE A 171 4.87 2.41 6.96
CA ILE A 171 4.94 3.34 5.84
C ILE A 171 3.65 3.28 5.04
N GLY A 172 3.09 4.44 4.69
CA GLY A 172 1.92 4.52 3.83
C GLY A 172 0.74 5.23 4.49
N SER A 173 -0.41 4.58 4.54
CA SER A 173 -1.63 5.22 5.03
C SER A 173 -2.17 4.55 6.29
N ILE A 174 -2.84 5.37 7.11
CA ILE A 174 -3.77 4.89 8.13
C ILE A 174 -5.09 5.57 7.82
N TYR A 175 -6.20 4.81 7.74
CA TYR A 175 -7.51 5.35 7.41
C TYR A 175 -8.06 6.21 8.55
N LEU A 176 -7.73 7.50 8.51
CA LEU A 176 -8.04 8.48 9.54
C LEU A 176 -8.71 9.74 8.96
N GLU A 177 -9.66 9.56 8.01
CA GLU A 177 -10.32 10.67 7.32
C GLU A 177 -11.11 11.61 8.27
N LYS A 178 -11.58 11.10 9.40
CA LYS A 178 -12.33 11.88 10.41
C LYS A 178 -11.92 11.43 11.81
N MET A 179 -10.64 11.58 12.11
CA MET A 179 -10.17 11.09 13.37
C MET A 179 -10.52 12.01 14.52
N LYS A 180 -11.38 11.51 15.38
CA LYS A 180 -11.52 12.04 16.73
C LYS A 180 -10.26 11.72 17.52
N LYS A 181 -9.83 12.63 18.37
CA LYS A 181 -8.65 12.49 19.24
C LYS A 181 -8.53 11.11 19.91
N PRO A 182 -9.59 10.48 20.49
CA PRO A 182 -9.46 9.16 21.11
C PRO A 182 -8.95 8.05 20.18
N VAL A 183 -9.28 8.11 18.89
CA VAL A 183 -8.77 7.12 17.92
C VAL A 183 -7.29 7.35 17.61
N ALA A 184 -6.87 8.63 17.50
CA ALA A 184 -5.48 8.97 17.33
C ALA A 184 -4.64 8.56 18.55
N ASP A 185 -5.16 8.75 19.75
CA ASP A 185 -4.52 8.34 20.99
C ASP A 185 -4.32 6.81 21.04
N MET A 186 -5.34 6.06 20.63
CA MET A 186 -5.26 4.60 20.55
C MET A 186 -4.22 4.13 19.52
N TYR A 187 -4.20 4.74 18.32
CA TYR A 187 -3.22 4.38 17.28
C TYR A 187 -1.79 4.76 17.68
N ALA A 188 -1.62 5.92 18.33
CA ALA A 188 -0.32 6.31 18.87
C ALA A 188 0.18 5.31 19.93
N ALA A 189 -0.72 4.85 20.80
CA ALA A 189 -0.41 3.80 21.77
C ALA A 189 0.00 2.48 21.09
N SER A 190 -0.71 2.06 20.03
CA SER A 190 -0.33 0.88 19.24
C SER A 190 1.08 1.00 18.70
N PHE A 191 1.42 2.09 18.03
CA PHE A 191 2.78 2.30 17.50
C PHE A 191 3.85 2.30 18.60
N THR A 192 3.56 2.89 19.75
CA THR A 192 4.48 2.91 20.89
C THR A 192 4.69 1.50 21.48
N ASN A 193 3.62 0.75 21.70
CA ASN A 193 3.66 -0.59 22.29
C ASN A 193 4.43 -1.60 21.42
N HIS A 194 4.31 -1.42 20.10
CA HIS A 194 5.00 -2.24 19.11
C HIS A 194 6.40 -1.71 18.74
N ASN A 195 6.86 -0.62 19.37
CA ASN A 195 8.16 0.01 19.12
C ASN A 195 8.40 0.45 17.69
N ILE A 196 7.35 0.94 17.01
CA ILE A 196 7.52 1.57 15.69
C ILE A 196 8.27 2.90 15.87
N THR A 197 9.50 2.96 15.35
CA THR A 197 10.35 4.16 15.41
C THR A 197 10.26 5.00 14.16
N ASP A 198 9.95 4.38 13.02
CA ASP A 198 9.92 5.01 11.70
C ASP A 198 8.47 5.01 11.17
N LEU A 199 7.73 6.06 11.49
CA LEU A 199 6.34 6.21 11.06
C LEU A 199 6.26 7.27 9.96
N TYR A 200 5.94 6.83 8.73
CA TYR A 200 5.81 7.66 7.54
C TYR A 200 4.40 7.54 6.97
N LEU A 201 3.63 8.61 7.01
CA LEU A 201 2.20 8.59 6.64
C LEU A 201 1.89 9.49 5.45
N ASN A 202 0.87 9.11 4.69
CA ASN A 202 0.45 9.80 3.48
C ASN A 202 -1.07 10.07 3.42
N HIS A 203 -1.63 10.22 2.24
CA HIS A 203 -2.89 10.84 1.85
C HIS A 203 -4.16 10.44 2.63
N CYS A 204 -4.27 9.20 3.11
CA CYS A 204 -5.45 8.76 3.88
C CYS A 204 -5.40 9.17 5.35
N THR A 205 -4.28 9.72 5.80
CA THR A 205 -4.15 10.31 7.12
C THR A 205 -4.43 11.81 7.00
N SER A 206 -5.57 12.27 7.49
CA SER A 206 -5.95 13.68 7.43
C SER A 206 -4.96 14.58 8.18
N ARG A 207 -4.95 15.88 7.85
CA ARG A 207 -4.12 16.86 8.60
C ARG A 207 -4.41 16.84 10.09
N GLU A 208 -5.68 16.72 10.47
CA GLU A 208 -6.11 16.60 11.87
C GLU A 208 -5.56 15.30 12.49
N GLY A 209 -5.65 14.18 11.77
CA GLY A 209 -5.06 12.91 12.18
C GLY A 209 -3.56 13.00 12.40
N MET A 210 -2.81 13.59 11.46
CA MET A 210 -1.37 13.83 11.59
C MET A 210 -1.04 14.70 12.81
N THR A 211 -1.82 15.78 13.04
CA THR A 211 -1.63 16.66 14.20
C THR A 211 -1.86 15.91 15.50
N ASN A 212 -2.95 15.14 15.60
CA ASN A 212 -3.28 14.38 16.80
C ASN A 212 -2.26 13.27 17.08
N LEU A 213 -1.75 12.58 16.06
CA LEU A 213 -0.65 11.63 16.24
C LEU A 213 0.63 12.31 16.72
N ARG A 214 0.99 13.47 16.17
CA ARG A 214 2.17 14.24 16.60
C ARG A 214 2.07 14.78 18.02
N ILE A 215 0.87 15.08 18.52
CA ILE A 215 0.65 15.44 19.93
C ILE A 215 1.06 14.28 20.86
N ASN A 216 0.80 13.05 20.46
CA ASN A 216 1.09 11.86 21.28
C ASN A 216 2.52 11.35 21.09
N LEU A 217 3.00 11.28 19.84
CA LEU A 217 4.28 10.68 19.47
C LEU A 217 5.43 11.68 19.35
N GLY A 218 5.13 12.99 19.48
CA GLY A 218 6.08 14.06 19.24
C GLY A 218 6.19 14.45 17.75
N LEU A 219 6.73 15.64 17.48
CA LEU A 219 6.85 16.17 16.11
C LEU A 219 7.73 15.31 15.21
N LYS A 220 8.73 14.66 15.76
CA LYS A 220 9.64 13.74 15.03
C LYS A 220 9.14 12.29 14.99
N GLY A 221 8.13 11.95 15.76
CA GLY A 221 7.57 10.60 15.83
C GLY A 221 6.67 10.25 14.64
N VAL A 222 6.25 11.22 13.83
CA VAL A 222 5.41 11.01 12.66
C VAL A 222 5.87 11.90 11.52
N ASN A 223 6.27 11.27 10.42
CA ASN A 223 6.75 11.95 9.23
C ASN A 223 5.71 11.91 8.11
N ASP A 224 5.68 12.95 7.30
CA ASP A 224 4.93 12.91 6.04
C ASP A 224 5.72 12.10 5.00
N PHE A 225 5.01 11.34 4.17
CA PHE A 225 5.61 10.59 3.06
C PHE A 225 5.02 11.07 1.73
N TYR A 226 5.83 11.78 0.96
CA TYR A 226 5.41 12.42 -0.28
C TYR A 226 5.93 11.65 -1.50
N VAL A 227 5.32 11.93 -2.65
CA VAL A 227 5.78 11.41 -3.94
C VAL A 227 7.25 11.79 -4.19
N GLY A 228 8.07 10.80 -4.56
CA GLY A 228 9.50 10.94 -4.78
C GLY A 228 10.39 10.79 -3.53
N MET A 229 9.81 10.54 -2.37
CA MET A 229 10.59 10.11 -1.20
C MET A 229 10.96 8.64 -1.29
N SER A 230 12.09 8.28 -0.71
CA SER A 230 12.57 6.90 -0.54
C SER A 230 12.82 6.59 0.93
N TYR A 231 12.76 5.30 1.25
CA TYR A 231 13.09 4.73 2.55
C TYR A 231 13.88 3.43 2.34
N GLU A 232 14.93 3.23 3.10
CA GLU A 232 15.75 2.01 3.07
C GLU A 232 15.39 1.13 4.28
N VAL A 233 15.12 -0.15 4.00
CA VAL A 233 14.70 -1.16 4.99
C VAL A 233 15.88 -2.03 5.41
#